data_a88c88dd054bda1d2521627010a158f0
#
_entry.id   a88c88dd054bda1d2521627010a158f0
#
_cell.length_a   1.000
_cell.length_b   1.000
_cell.length_c   1.000
_cell.angle_alpha   90.00
_cell.angle_beta   90.00
_cell.angle_gamma   90.00
#
_symmetry.space_group_name_H-M   'P 1'
#
loop_
_entity.id
_entity.type
_entity.pdbx_description
1 polymer ?
#
loop_
_entity_poly.entity_id
_entity_poly.type
_entity_poly.pdbx_seq_one_letter_code
_entity_poly.pdbx_strand_id
1 'polypeptide(L)'
;MDAKFIKVIQLKYMKNILLLFTLFSFYSCKVFQRSSTDLTKTPWISGSKDCLQNTDPLIQVVRYNYNTYILRQNKCINYEAPFLYLFLGNKKALLMDTGATEDEKQFPLYETIKKLISEWEKTINKPIELVVAHTHAHGDHTAGDTQFKNKPNTTLVGLSVKDLIAYFKIENWPLQNSKIDLGNRIIELIPIPGHQTSSIAMYDNETKILLSGDSFYPGRLYINDWQAFKLSTQRLFDFTKNHKIKYILGNHIEMTKNAGKDYITGTTYQPEEQILPLKIRDLVQLNQSLIRLGNNPKKEIHNNFIIYPK
;
A
#
# COMPACT_ATOMS: atom_id res chain seq x y z
N MET A 1 35.35 60.16 -20.63
CA MET A 1 34.77 58.83 -20.73
C MET A 1 33.27 58.97 -21.02
N ASP A 2 32.85 58.49 -22.17
CA ASP A 2 31.57 58.84 -22.77
C ASP A 2 30.38 58.15 -22.04
N ALA A 3 29.36 58.93 -21.68
CA ALA A 3 28.19 58.48 -20.93
C ALA A 3 27.45 57.30 -21.61
N LYS A 4 27.62 57.16 -22.94
CA LYS A 4 27.13 56.00 -23.71
C LYS A 4 27.85 54.69 -23.35
N PHE A 5 29.14 54.77 -23.00
CA PHE A 5 29.94 53.55 -22.68
C PHE A 5 29.56 53.00 -21.30
N ILE A 6 29.26 53.86 -20.35
CA ILE A 6 28.84 53.47 -19.00
C ILE A 6 27.44 52.78 -19.02
N LYS A 7 26.52 53.31 -19.86
CA LYS A 7 25.16 52.73 -20.01
C LYS A 7 25.16 51.33 -20.59
N VAL A 8 26.08 51.05 -21.54
CA VAL A 8 26.22 49.75 -22.19
C VAL A 8 26.78 48.70 -21.20
N ILE A 9 27.75 49.11 -20.37
CA ILE A 9 28.31 48.22 -19.34
C ILE A 9 27.27 47.91 -18.27
N GLN A 10 26.49 48.86 -17.78
CA GLN A 10 25.41 48.63 -16.80
C GLN A 10 24.31 47.70 -17.36
N LEU A 11 23.91 47.87 -18.63
CA LEU A 11 22.91 46.98 -19.25
C LEU A 11 23.43 45.53 -19.41
N LYS A 12 24.72 45.35 -19.65
CA LYS A 12 25.35 44.04 -19.80
C LYS A 12 25.44 43.31 -18.46
N TYR A 13 25.75 44.04 -17.35
CA TYR A 13 25.77 43.46 -16.00
C TYR A 13 24.36 43.16 -15.50
N MET A 14 23.37 43.99 -15.75
CA MET A 14 21.98 43.73 -15.40
C MET A 14 21.40 42.50 -16.13
N LYS A 15 21.70 42.28 -17.40
CA LYS A 15 21.30 41.10 -18.16
C LYS A 15 21.94 39.82 -17.60
N ASN A 16 23.20 39.87 -17.20
CA ASN A 16 23.91 38.71 -16.64
C ASN A 16 23.40 38.38 -15.22
N ILE A 17 23.03 39.38 -14.41
CA ILE A 17 22.41 39.18 -13.07
C ILE A 17 21.00 38.59 -13.23
N LEU A 18 20.21 39.05 -14.21
CA LEU A 18 18.88 38.52 -14.47
C LEU A 18 18.93 37.07 -14.97
N LEU A 19 19.96 36.71 -15.79
CA LEU A 19 20.17 35.34 -16.27
C LEU A 19 20.62 34.40 -15.16
N LEU A 20 21.40 34.87 -14.20
CA LEU A 20 21.80 34.10 -13.01
C LEU A 20 20.60 33.85 -12.05
N PHE A 21 19.71 34.81 -11.88
CA PHE A 21 18.51 34.65 -11.06
C PHE A 21 17.48 33.70 -11.71
N THR A 22 17.34 33.68 -13.00
CA THR A 22 16.46 32.73 -13.72
C THR A 22 17.02 31.32 -13.72
N LEU A 23 18.35 31.13 -13.76
CA LEU A 23 18.98 29.80 -13.62
C LEU A 23 18.87 29.24 -12.20
N PHE A 24 18.92 30.08 -11.15
CA PHE A 24 18.73 29.65 -9.76
C PHE A 24 17.29 29.26 -9.45
N SER A 25 16.27 29.90 -10.07
CA SER A 25 14.86 29.54 -9.89
C SER A 25 14.50 28.18 -10.53
N PHE A 26 15.20 27.75 -11.57
CA PHE A 26 15.01 26.43 -12.18
C PHE A 26 15.76 25.30 -11.44
N TYR A 27 16.79 25.61 -10.66
CA TYR A 27 17.53 24.60 -9.89
C TYR A 27 16.84 24.25 -8.57
N SER A 28 16.00 25.13 -8.01
CA SER A 28 15.28 24.89 -6.75
C SER A 28 14.15 23.89 -6.86
N CYS A 29 13.68 23.54 -8.07
CA CYS A 29 12.57 22.61 -8.29
C CYS A 29 13.01 21.15 -8.52
N LYS A 30 14.32 20.86 -8.62
CA LYS A 30 14.85 19.51 -8.90
C LYS A 30 15.48 18.75 -7.74
N VAL A 31 15.55 19.32 -6.53
CA VAL A 31 16.30 18.72 -5.40
C VAL A 31 15.40 18.01 -4.39
N PHE A 32 14.16 17.67 -4.74
CA PHE A 32 13.36 16.78 -3.93
C PHE A 32 13.20 15.39 -4.60
N GLN A 33 14.29 14.81 -5.07
CA GLN A 33 14.31 13.38 -5.37
C GLN A 33 14.38 12.62 -4.04
N ARG A 34 13.22 12.34 -3.52
CA ARG A 34 12.95 11.89 -2.15
C ARG A 34 13.32 10.42 -2.05
N SER A 35 14.33 10.11 -1.25
CA SER A 35 14.67 8.75 -0.89
C SER A 35 13.44 8.04 -0.32
N SER A 36 13.15 6.86 -0.81
CA SER A 36 12.15 5.98 -0.22
C SER A 36 12.80 5.05 0.79
N THR A 37 12.08 4.74 1.87
CA THR A 37 12.50 3.74 2.86
C THR A 37 12.71 2.38 2.20
N ASP A 38 13.80 1.71 2.54
CA ASP A 38 14.06 0.34 2.10
C ASP A 38 13.24 -0.64 2.95
N LEU A 39 12.11 -1.11 2.40
CA LEU A 39 11.20 -2.00 3.10
C LEU A 39 11.80 -3.38 3.38
N THR A 40 12.88 -3.76 2.72
CA THR A 40 13.57 -5.04 2.98
C THR A 40 14.39 -5.00 4.28
N LYS A 41 14.62 -3.81 4.83
CA LYS A 41 15.39 -3.57 6.05
C LYS A 41 14.58 -2.90 7.15
N THR A 42 13.28 -2.64 6.90
CA THR A 42 12.42 -1.98 7.87
C THR A 42 12.18 -2.90 9.06
N PRO A 43 12.49 -2.46 10.29
CA PRO A 43 12.22 -3.24 11.49
C PRO A 43 10.73 -3.11 11.84
N TRP A 44 9.94 -4.12 11.51
CA TRP A 44 8.54 -4.16 11.89
C TRP A 44 8.38 -4.62 13.34
N ILE A 45 7.41 -4.02 14.08
CA ILE A 45 7.04 -4.52 15.40
C ILE A 45 6.58 -5.96 15.27
N SER A 46 7.08 -6.84 16.14
CA SER A 46 6.84 -8.28 16.05
C SER A 46 5.98 -8.84 17.19
N GLY A 47 5.42 -7.94 18.02
CA GLY A 47 4.65 -8.30 19.19
C GLY A 47 5.50 -8.75 20.38
N SER A 48 4.90 -9.43 21.34
CA SER A 48 5.56 -9.87 22.57
C SER A 48 5.08 -11.24 23.03
N LYS A 49 5.95 -11.98 23.72
CA LYS A 49 5.57 -13.22 24.44
C LYS A 49 4.62 -12.93 25.58
N ASP A 50 4.81 -11.79 26.24
CA ASP A 50 3.91 -11.28 27.28
C ASP A 50 3.35 -9.93 26.80
N CYS A 51 2.12 -9.94 26.31
CA CYS A 51 1.48 -8.76 25.79
C CYS A 51 1.15 -7.71 26.85
N LEU A 52 1.12 -8.06 28.13
CA LEU A 52 0.93 -7.09 29.22
C LEU A 52 2.17 -6.22 29.43
N GLN A 53 3.33 -6.68 28.99
CA GLN A 53 4.61 -5.96 29.05
C GLN A 53 5.07 -5.43 27.70
N ASN A 54 4.22 -5.49 26.67
CA ASN A 54 4.56 -4.98 25.37
C ASN A 54 4.64 -3.44 25.39
N THR A 55 5.78 -2.90 24.96
CA THR A 55 6.04 -1.45 24.88
C THR A 55 6.01 -0.92 23.46
N ASP A 56 5.73 -1.77 22.47
CA ASP A 56 5.55 -1.34 21.08
C ASP A 56 4.33 -0.40 20.95
N PRO A 57 4.35 0.53 19.99
CA PRO A 57 3.19 1.38 19.75
C PRO A 57 1.98 0.55 19.31
N LEU A 58 0.77 1.03 19.61
CA LEU A 58 -0.49 0.40 19.16
C LEU A 58 -0.55 0.28 17.64
N ILE A 59 -0.01 1.29 16.95
CA ILE A 59 0.14 1.34 15.49
C ILE A 59 1.56 1.81 15.18
N GLN A 60 2.34 0.96 14.52
CA GLN A 60 3.61 1.40 13.94
C GLN A 60 3.33 2.14 12.64
N VAL A 61 3.85 3.35 12.50
CA VAL A 61 3.74 4.16 11.29
C VAL A 61 5.11 4.31 10.66
N VAL A 62 5.27 3.79 9.45
CA VAL A 62 6.49 3.91 8.65
C VAL A 62 6.24 4.83 7.47
N ARG A 63 6.95 5.94 7.40
CA ARG A 63 6.92 6.83 6.24
C ARG A 63 7.77 6.21 5.14
N TYR A 64 7.11 5.70 4.08
CA TYR A 64 7.80 5.11 2.94
C TYR A 64 8.51 6.17 2.08
N ASN A 65 7.77 7.23 1.75
CA ASN A 65 8.30 8.42 1.10
C ASN A 65 7.53 9.66 1.63
N TYR A 66 7.58 10.77 0.92
CA TYR A 66 7.01 12.03 1.38
C TYR A 66 5.47 12.05 1.48
N ASN A 67 4.79 11.19 0.73
CA ASN A 67 3.33 11.14 0.61
C ASN A 67 2.76 9.70 0.65
N THR A 68 3.53 8.75 1.20
CA THR A 68 3.11 7.35 1.34
C THR A 68 3.52 6.82 2.70
N TYR A 69 2.59 6.20 3.41
CA TYR A 69 2.81 5.58 4.71
C TYR A 69 2.34 4.14 4.70
N ILE A 70 3.06 3.30 5.44
CA ILE A 70 2.70 1.92 5.74
C ILE A 70 2.52 1.83 7.23
N LEU A 71 1.36 1.36 7.66
CA LEU A 71 1.03 1.19 9.05
C LEU A 71 0.98 -0.29 9.38
N ARG A 72 1.32 -0.66 10.60
CA ARG A 72 1.17 -2.01 11.11
C ARG A 72 0.46 -2.00 12.45
N GLN A 73 -0.59 -2.79 12.60
CA GLN A 73 -1.26 -3.03 13.86
C GLN A 73 -0.36 -3.86 14.79
N ASN A 74 -0.39 -3.57 16.10
CA ASN A 74 0.38 -4.34 17.08
C ASN A 74 -0.23 -5.73 17.30
N LYS A 75 0.60 -6.78 17.23
CA LYS A 75 0.19 -8.18 17.42
C LYS A 75 -0.39 -8.47 18.81
N CYS A 76 -0.03 -7.68 19.80
CA CYS A 76 -0.59 -7.80 21.15
C CYS A 76 -2.02 -7.25 21.27
N ILE A 77 -2.49 -6.47 20.27
CA ILE A 77 -3.88 -6.05 20.18
C ILE A 77 -4.69 -7.10 19.42
N ASN A 78 -4.17 -7.55 18.29
CA ASN A 78 -4.75 -8.61 17.49
C ASN A 78 -3.63 -9.37 16.77
N TYR A 79 -3.60 -10.68 16.87
CA TYR A 79 -2.54 -11.52 16.30
C TYR A 79 -2.42 -11.43 14.78
N GLU A 80 -3.51 -11.10 14.06
CA GLU A 80 -3.49 -10.88 12.61
C GLU A 80 -2.57 -9.72 12.24
N ALA A 81 -2.55 -8.64 13.03
CA ALA A 81 -1.65 -7.49 12.88
C ALA A 81 -1.47 -7.05 11.42
N PRO A 82 -2.57 -6.75 10.70
CA PRO A 82 -2.49 -6.43 9.28
C PRO A 82 -1.68 -5.16 9.03
N PHE A 83 -1.08 -5.11 7.84
CA PHE A 83 -0.51 -3.88 7.29
C PHE A 83 -1.59 -3.07 6.60
N LEU A 84 -1.56 -1.76 6.79
CA LEU A 84 -2.44 -0.81 6.15
C LEU A 84 -1.61 0.20 5.34
N TYR A 85 -2.20 0.77 4.30
CA TYR A 85 -1.46 1.61 3.37
C TYR A 85 -2.18 2.94 3.17
N LEU A 86 -1.46 4.06 3.35
CA LEU A 86 -1.99 5.40 3.13
C LEU A 86 -1.23 6.08 1.99
N PHE A 87 -1.97 6.46 0.96
CA PHE A 87 -1.50 7.17 -0.21
C PHE A 87 -2.08 8.58 -0.24
N LEU A 88 -1.21 9.61 -0.25
CA LEU A 88 -1.61 11.00 -0.24
C LEU A 88 -1.42 11.61 -1.64
N GLY A 89 -2.48 12.15 -2.19
CA GLY A 89 -2.48 12.97 -3.40
C GLY A 89 -2.84 14.42 -3.10
N ASN A 90 -3.02 15.23 -4.14
CA ASN A 90 -3.34 16.65 -3.98
C ASN A 90 -4.83 16.96 -3.86
N LYS A 91 -5.71 15.99 -4.08
CA LYS A 91 -7.17 16.11 -3.95
C LYS A 91 -7.74 15.12 -2.96
N LYS A 92 -7.15 13.93 -2.88
CA LYS A 92 -7.61 12.84 -2.04
C LYS A 92 -6.46 12.13 -1.36
N ALA A 93 -6.72 11.59 -0.18
CA ALA A 93 -5.97 10.50 0.44
C ALA A 93 -6.71 9.19 0.19
N LEU A 94 -5.99 8.09 0.02
CA LEU A 94 -6.56 6.74 -0.03
C LEU A 94 -5.95 5.92 1.10
N LEU A 95 -6.80 5.47 2.02
CA LEU A 95 -6.46 4.47 3.03
C LEU A 95 -6.94 3.11 2.55
N MET A 96 -6.03 2.14 2.53
CA MET A 96 -6.35 0.75 2.24
C MET A 96 -6.35 -0.04 3.53
N ASP A 97 -7.53 -0.61 3.82
CA ASP A 97 -7.88 -1.39 5.01
C ASP A 97 -7.95 -0.58 6.32
N THR A 98 -8.72 -1.10 7.27
CA THR A 98 -8.95 -0.45 8.57
C THR A 98 -8.55 -1.34 9.74
N GLY A 99 -7.89 -2.48 9.48
CA GLY A 99 -7.31 -3.33 10.51
C GLY A 99 -8.29 -4.30 11.16
N ALA A 100 -7.78 -5.01 12.16
CA ALA A 100 -8.44 -6.14 12.82
C ALA A 100 -9.07 -5.79 14.18
N THR A 101 -9.23 -4.49 14.50
CA THR A 101 -9.75 -4.06 15.81
C THR A 101 -10.63 -2.82 15.66
N GLU A 102 -11.87 -2.93 16.18
CA GLU A 102 -12.87 -1.88 16.15
C GLU A 102 -12.63 -0.80 17.20
N ASP A 103 -12.21 -1.21 18.41
CA ASP A 103 -12.04 -0.32 19.56
C ASP A 103 -10.96 0.74 19.31
N GLU A 104 -11.37 1.99 19.18
CA GLU A 104 -10.48 3.12 18.95
C GLU A 104 -9.49 3.41 20.09
N LYS A 105 -9.76 2.93 21.32
CA LYS A 105 -8.84 3.06 22.45
C LYS A 105 -7.65 2.10 22.32
N GLN A 106 -7.89 0.92 21.76
CA GLN A 106 -6.85 -0.08 21.52
C GLN A 106 -6.19 0.13 20.15
N PHE A 107 -6.93 0.66 19.18
CA PHE A 107 -6.44 0.86 17.81
C PHE A 107 -6.93 2.21 17.28
N PRO A 108 -6.32 3.35 17.67
CA PRO A 108 -6.76 4.71 17.31
C PRO A 108 -6.41 5.07 15.87
N LEU A 109 -6.99 4.31 14.90
CA LEU A 109 -6.62 4.41 13.49
C LEU A 109 -7.06 5.75 12.89
N TYR A 110 -8.32 6.18 13.14
CA TYR A 110 -8.83 7.43 12.57
C TYR A 110 -7.97 8.63 12.98
N GLU A 111 -7.65 8.77 14.25
CA GLU A 111 -6.84 9.90 14.74
C GLU A 111 -5.41 9.83 14.19
N THR A 112 -4.84 8.63 14.02
CA THR A 112 -3.54 8.44 13.39
C THR A 112 -3.56 8.91 11.93
N ILE A 113 -4.55 8.48 11.14
CA ILE A 113 -4.70 8.85 9.72
C ILE A 113 -4.98 10.35 9.57
N LYS A 114 -5.87 10.90 10.39
CA LYS A 114 -6.21 12.33 10.39
C LYS A 114 -4.97 13.20 10.65
N LYS A 115 -4.11 12.81 11.59
CA LYS A 115 -2.86 13.52 11.86
C LYS A 115 -1.97 13.54 10.62
N LEU A 116 -1.75 12.39 9.97
CA LEU A 116 -0.91 12.29 8.76
C LEU A 116 -1.48 13.12 7.60
N ILE A 117 -2.81 13.10 7.41
CA ILE A 117 -3.49 13.91 6.40
C ILE A 117 -3.32 15.41 6.72
N SER A 118 -3.51 15.83 7.98
CA SER A 118 -3.39 17.24 8.37
C SER A 118 -1.96 17.78 8.18
N GLU A 119 -0.93 16.97 8.39
CA GLU A 119 0.46 17.33 8.08
C GLU A 119 0.67 17.50 6.56
N TRP A 120 0.05 16.65 5.76
CA TRP A 120 0.09 16.74 4.30
C TRP A 120 -0.67 17.97 3.78
N GLU A 121 -1.87 18.25 4.29
CA GLU A 121 -2.69 19.42 3.93
C GLU A 121 -1.93 20.73 4.18
N LYS A 122 -1.20 20.84 5.32
CA LYS A 122 -0.30 21.97 5.58
C LYS A 122 0.79 22.09 4.51
N THR A 123 1.34 20.97 4.05
CA THR A 123 2.40 20.95 3.03
C THR A 123 1.88 21.43 1.67
N ILE A 124 0.67 21.05 1.28
CA ILE A 124 0.07 21.43 0.00
C ILE A 124 -0.83 22.67 0.08
N ASN A 125 -1.00 23.22 1.28
CA ASN A 125 -1.82 24.40 1.62
C ASN A 125 -3.28 24.29 1.16
N LYS A 126 -3.90 23.12 1.34
CA LYS A 126 -5.33 22.91 1.06
C LYS A 126 -5.85 21.62 1.68
N PRO A 127 -7.17 21.54 2.00
CA PRO A 127 -7.82 20.32 2.46
C PRO A 127 -7.92 19.28 1.33
N ILE A 128 -7.98 18.00 1.72
CA ILE A 128 -8.22 16.86 0.83
C ILE A 128 -9.30 15.94 1.40
N GLU A 129 -9.94 15.18 0.53
CA GLU A 129 -10.90 14.12 0.89
C GLU A 129 -10.15 12.85 1.31
N LEU A 130 -10.63 12.15 2.35
CA LEU A 130 -10.20 10.80 2.67
C LEU A 130 -11.13 9.78 2.03
N VAL A 131 -10.56 8.87 1.25
CA VAL A 131 -11.22 7.66 0.76
C VAL A 131 -10.69 6.48 1.55
N VAL A 132 -11.57 5.71 2.15
CA VAL A 132 -11.27 4.46 2.83
C VAL A 132 -11.81 3.32 1.98
N ALA A 133 -10.95 2.41 1.56
CA ALA A 133 -11.31 1.25 0.76
C ALA A 133 -10.55 0.01 1.28
N HIS A 134 -10.94 -1.17 0.81
CA HIS A 134 -10.41 -2.42 1.32
C HIS A 134 -9.83 -3.28 0.22
N THR A 135 -8.76 -4.01 0.55
CA THR A 135 -8.22 -5.05 -0.33
C THR A 135 -9.22 -6.18 -0.51
N HIS A 136 -10.02 -6.47 0.53
CA HIS A 136 -11.13 -7.42 0.53
C HIS A 136 -11.99 -7.29 1.81
N ALA A 137 -13.07 -8.05 1.92
CA ALA A 137 -14.11 -7.86 2.94
C ALA A 137 -13.96 -8.77 4.18
N HIS A 138 -12.77 -9.29 4.51
CA HIS A 138 -12.59 -10.04 5.76
C HIS A 138 -12.50 -9.09 6.97
N GLY A 139 -12.87 -9.60 8.16
CA GLY A 139 -13.02 -8.80 9.36
C GLY A 139 -11.74 -8.14 9.86
N ASP A 140 -10.59 -8.77 9.64
CA ASP A 140 -9.27 -8.24 9.98
C ASP A 140 -8.79 -7.10 9.07
N HIS A 141 -9.54 -6.80 8.01
CA HIS A 141 -9.32 -5.66 7.12
C HIS A 141 -10.35 -4.54 7.30
N THR A 142 -11.48 -4.84 7.95
CA THR A 142 -12.66 -3.96 7.98
C THR A 142 -13.11 -3.59 9.40
N ALA A 143 -12.51 -4.15 10.45
CA ALA A 143 -13.00 -3.98 11.82
C ALA A 143 -13.00 -2.50 12.27
N GLY A 144 -12.03 -1.69 11.83
CA GLY A 144 -11.95 -0.27 12.17
C GLY A 144 -12.88 0.65 11.38
N ASP A 145 -13.74 0.15 10.50
CA ASP A 145 -14.65 0.96 9.65
C ASP A 145 -15.54 1.90 10.45
N THR A 146 -15.96 1.48 11.64
CA THR A 146 -16.81 2.28 12.53
C THR A 146 -16.16 3.61 12.91
N GLN A 147 -14.82 3.66 12.97
CA GLN A 147 -14.08 4.88 13.27
C GLN A 147 -14.16 5.92 12.14
N PHE A 148 -14.49 5.51 10.91
CA PHE A 148 -14.56 6.37 9.72
C PHE A 148 -15.98 6.74 9.33
N LYS A 149 -16.99 6.04 9.86
CA LYS A 149 -18.40 6.32 9.56
C LYS A 149 -18.77 7.75 9.97
N ASN A 150 -19.45 8.47 9.07
CA ASN A 150 -19.95 9.83 9.30
C ASN A 150 -18.85 10.87 9.67
N LYS A 151 -17.59 10.58 9.38
CA LYS A 151 -16.52 11.57 9.56
C LYS A 151 -16.51 12.60 8.41
N PRO A 152 -16.23 13.88 8.70
CA PRO A 152 -16.21 14.91 7.67
C PRO A 152 -15.17 14.63 6.59
N ASN A 153 -15.48 14.97 5.35
CA ASN A 153 -14.62 14.78 4.18
C ASN A 153 -14.08 13.34 4.03
N THR A 154 -14.86 12.35 4.48
CA THR A 154 -14.47 10.94 4.45
C THR A 154 -15.53 10.13 3.70
N THR A 155 -15.07 9.38 2.70
CA THR A 155 -15.88 8.40 1.97
C THR A 155 -15.41 7.00 2.36
N LEU A 156 -16.28 6.21 2.98
CA LEU A 156 -16.05 4.78 3.24
C LEU A 156 -16.69 3.98 2.11
N VAL A 157 -15.86 3.30 1.32
CA VAL A 157 -16.32 2.46 0.20
C VAL A 157 -16.92 1.16 0.75
N GLY A 158 -18.08 0.77 0.23
CA GLY A 158 -18.74 -0.47 0.65
C GLY A 158 -17.96 -1.72 0.24
N LEU A 159 -18.25 -2.84 0.91
CA LEU A 159 -17.45 -4.07 0.88
C LEU A 159 -17.86 -5.06 -0.22
N SER A 160 -19.06 -4.90 -0.78
CA SER A 160 -19.56 -5.81 -1.80
C SER A 160 -18.95 -5.53 -3.18
N VAL A 161 -18.93 -6.55 -4.04
CA VAL A 161 -18.53 -6.38 -5.45
C VAL A 161 -19.34 -5.27 -6.12
N LYS A 162 -20.64 -5.17 -5.80
CA LYS A 162 -21.53 -4.11 -6.32
C LYS A 162 -21.05 -2.71 -5.90
N ASP A 163 -20.64 -2.55 -4.66
CA ASP A 163 -20.14 -1.27 -4.15
C ASP A 163 -18.81 -0.88 -4.82
N LEU A 164 -17.89 -1.84 -4.98
CA LEU A 164 -16.63 -1.63 -5.69
C LEU A 164 -16.86 -1.22 -7.15
N ILE A 165 -17.75 -1.93 -7.86
CA ILE A 165 -18.14 -1.61 -9.24
C ILE A 165 -18.68 -0.17 -9.31
N ALA A 166 -19.60 0.20 -8.42
CA ALA A 166 -20.22 1.52 -8.42
C ALA A 166 -19.22 2.63 -8.11
N TYR A 167 -18.40 2.46 -7.09
CA TYR A 167 -17.45 3.49 -6.64
C TYR A 167 -16.29 3.68 -7.62
N PHE A 168 -15.65 2.57 -8.00
CA PHE A 168 -14.48 2.59 -8.88
C PHE A 168 -14.80 2.56 -10.36
N LYS A 169 -16.08 2.52 -10.74
CA LYS A 169 -16.56 2.51 -12.13
C LYS A 169 -15.95 1.35 -12.93
N ILE A 170 -16.03 0.15 -12.39
CA ILE A 170 -15.55 -1.08 -13.04
C ILE A 170 -16.68 -1.59 -13.92
N GLU A 171 -16.57 -1.48 -15.24
CA GLU A 171 -17.66 -1.86 -16.16
C GLU A 171 -17.83 -3.39 -16.29
N ASN A 172 -16.74 -4.13 -16.18
CA ASN A 172 -16.76 -5.59 -16.37
C ASN A 172 -15.94 -6.29 -15.27
N TRP A 173 -16.58 -6.60 -14.15
CA TRP A 173 -15.97 -7.36 -13.07
C TRP A 173 -15.87 -8.85 -13.41
N PRO A 174 -14.74 -9.53 -13.17
CA PRO A 174 -13.45 -9.02 -12.68
C PRO A 174 -12.45 -8.73 -13.81
N LEU A 175 -12.90 -8.60 -15.06
CA LEU A 175 -12.03 -8.59 -16.24
C LEU A 175 -11.40 -7.23 -16.54
N GLN A 176 -12.01 -6.15 -16.05
CA GLN A 176 -11.56 -4.81 -16.34
C GLN A 176 -10.91 -4.13 -15.12
N ASN A 177 -9.74 -3.54 -15.34
CA ASN A 177 -9.09 -2.68 -14.38
C ASN A 177 -9.77 -1.30 -14.35
N SER A 178 -9.62 -0.60 -13.23
CA SER A 178 -10.09 0.77 -13.07
C SER A 178 -8.98 1.64 -12.47
N LYS A 179 -9.26 2.94 -12.27
CA LYS A 179 -8.30 3.91 -11.73
C LYS A 179 -9.00 4.87 -10.78
N ILE A 180 -8.28 5.30 -9.75
CA ILE A 180 -8.67 6.42 -8.92
C ILE A 180 -7.59 7.51 -9.03
N ASP A 181 -8.01 8.75 -9.30
CA ASP A 181 -7.14 9.93 -9.31
C ASP A 181 -7.20 10.62 -7.94
N LEU A 182 -6.07 10.61 -7.24
CA LEU A 182 -5.91 11.28 -5.95
C LEU A 182 -5.48 12.76 -6.11
N GLY A 183 -5.36 13.25 -7.36
CA GLY A 183 -4.78 14.55 -7.69
C GLY A 183 -3.25 14.47 -7.79
N ASN A 184 -2.75 14.47 -9.02
CA ASN A 184 -1.34 14.24 -9.39
C ASN A 184 -0.78 12.85 -8.97
N ARG A 185 -1.67 11.90 -8.64
CA ARG A 185 -1.31 10.52 -8.31
C ARG A 185 -2.44 9.59 -8.75
N ILE A 186 -2.12 8.66 -9.62
CA ILE A 186 -3.07 7.66 -10.13
C ILE A 186 -2.77 6.31 -9.49
N ILE A 187 -3.81 5.71 -8.91
CA ILE A 187 -3.80 4.33 -8.43
C ILE A 187 -4.64 3.49 -9.39
N GLU A 188 -4.08 2.40 -9.91
CA GLU A 188 -4.80 1.43 -10.73
C GLU A 188 -5.36 0.32 -9.84
N LEU A 189 -6.61 -0.05 -10.06
CA LEU A 189 -7.30 -1.12 -9.34
C LEU A 189 -7.46 -2.32 -10.26
N ILE A 190 -7.14 -3.48 -9.75
CA ILE A 190 -7.15 -4.74 -10.48
C ILE A 190 -8.01 -5.73 -9.68
N PRO A 191 -9.21 -6.11 -10.17
CA PRO A 191 -10.01 -7.13 -9.50
C PRO A 191 -9.28 -8.47 -9.49
N ILE A 192 -9.17 -9.10 -8.29
CA ILE A 192 -8.45 -10.37 -8.10
C ILE A 192 -9.24 -11.34 -7.20
N PRO A 193 -10.50 -11.68 -7.54
CA PRO A 193 -11.25 -12.66 -6.76
C PRO A 193 -10.53 -14.01 -6.67
N GLY A 194 -10.80 -14.75 -5.58
CA GLY A 194 -10.25 -16.09 -5.35
C GLY A 194 -9.90 -16.35 -3.90
N HIS A 195 -9.19 -15.42 -3.24
CA HIS A 195 -9.10 -15.41 -1.78
C HIS A 195 -10.47 -15.05 -1.18
N GLN A 196 -11.05 -13.97 -1.65
CA GLN A 196 -12.40 -13.51 -1.35
C GLN A 196 -13.01 -12.87 -2.60
N THR A 197 -14.34 -12.86 -2.73
CA THR A 197 -15.04 -12.44 -3.97
C THR A 197 -14.81 -10.98 -4.36
N SER A 198 -14.68 -10.07 -3.38
CA SER A 198 -14.43 -8.65 -3.61
C SER A 198 -12.95 -8.27 -3.54
N SER A 199 -12.03 -9.23 -3.61
CA SER A 199 -10.58 -8.95 -3.56
C SER A 199 -10.13 -8.08 -4.73
N ILE A 200 -9.37 -7.03 -4.41
CA ILE A 200 -8.71 -6.14 -5.37
C ILE A 200 -7.23 -5.99 -5.05
N ALA A 201 -6.41 -5.93 -6.09
CA ALA A 201 -5.06 -5.41 -6.01
C ALA A 201 -5.02 -3.95 -6.45
N MET A 202 -4.00 -3.22 -6.01
CA MET A 202 -3.81 -1.81 -6.36
C MET A 202 -2.37 -1.57 -6.77
N TYR A 203 -2.18 -0.83 -7.85
CA TYR A 203 -0.87 -0.41 -8.30
C TYR A 203 -0.73 1.10 -8.24
N ASP A 204 0.25 1.57 -7.48
CA ASP A 204 0.58 2.98 -7.41
C ASP A 204 1.67 3.34 -8.43
N ASN A 205 1.28 4.15 -9.41
CA ASN A 205 2.18 4.60 -10.47
C ASN A 205 3.35 5.47 -9.98
N GLU A 206 3.24 6.08 -8.80
CA GLU A 206 4.31 6.91 -8.24
C GLU A 206 5.39 6.06 -7.56
N THR A 207 5.01 5.18 -6.64
CA THR A 207 5.94 4.37 -5.86
C THR A 207 6.36 3.07 -6.55
N LYS A 208 5.59 2.63 -7.57
CA LYS A 208 5.74 1.33 -8.22
C LYS A 208 5.47 0.15 -7.27
N ILE A 209 4.64 0.39 -6.26
CA ILE A 209 4.16 -0.64 -5.33
C ILE A 209 2.90 -1.26 -5.91
N LEU A 210 2.84 -2.59 -5.89
CA LEU A 210 1.65 -3.39 -6.15
C LEU A 210 1.16 -3.96 -4.82
N LEU A 211 0.00 -3.50 -4.34
CA LEU A 211 -0.68 -4.11 -3.19
C LEU A 211 -1.50 -5.30 -3.67
N SER A 212 -1.37 -6.43 -3.02
CA SER A 212 -2.03 -7.68 -3.38
C SER A 212 -3.00 -8.21 -2.33
N GLY A 213 -3.17 -7.49 -1.23
CA GLY A 213 -4.01 -7.96 -0.13
C GLY A 213 -3.55 -9.34 0.35
N ASP A 214 -4.52 -10.18 0.67
CA ASP A 214 -4.29 -11.56 1.09
C ASP A 214 -4.25 -12.56 -0.06
N SER A 215 -4.32 -12.06 -1.28
CA SER A 215 -4.12 -12.92 -2.46
C SER A 215 -2.65 -13.27 -2.69
N PHE A 216 -1.70 -12.41 -2.25
CA PHE A 216 -0.28 -12.70 -2.39
C PHE A 216 0.58 -11.94 -1.37
N TYR A 217 1.06 -12.64 -0.35
CA TYR A 217 1.86 -12.12 0.77
C TYR A 217 2.81 -13.18 1.33
N PRO A 218 3.77 -12.85 2.19
CA PRO A 218 4.63 -13.83 2.85
C PRO A 218 3.86 -14.63 3.91
N GLY A 219 3.02 -15.57 3.46
CA GLY A 219 2.12 -16.31 4.32
C GLY A 219 1.37 -17.44 3.60
N ARG A 220 0.27 -17.88 4.25
CA ARG A 220 -0.65 -18.88 3.74
C ARG A 220 -1.68 -18.23 2.83
N LEU A 221 -1.53 -18.40 1.53
CA LEU A 221 -2.47 -17.90 0.54
C LEU A 221 -3.74 -18.75 0.58
N TYR A 222 -4.67 -18.40 1.45
CA TYR A 222 -5.95 -19.10 1.58
C TYR A 222 -6.81 -18.87 0.34
N ILE A 223 -7.15 -19.97 -0.37
CA ILE A 223 -7.84 -19.91 -1.64
C ILE A 223 -9.23 -20.52 -1.47
N ASN A 224 -10.27 -19.67 -1.52
CA ASN A 224 -11.67 -20.11 -1.42
C ASN A 224 -12.26 -20.49 -2.79
N ASP A 225 -11.88 -19.77 -3.86
CA ASP A 225 -12.24 -20.08 -5.23
C ASP A 225 -10.97 -20.31 -6.05
N TRP A 226 -10.68 -21.58 -6.31
CA TRP A 226 -9.46 -22.02 -7.01
C TRP A 226 -9.36 -21.47 -8.44
N GLN A 227 -10.46 -21.49 -9.19
CA GLN A 227 -10.45 -21.06 -10.59
C GLN A 227 -10.31 -19.53 -10.67
N ALA A 228 -11.08 -18.80 -9.87
CA ALA A 228 -10.96 -17.35 -9.81
C ALA A 228 -9.56 -16.92 -9.37
N PHE A 229 -8.94 -17.61 -8.39
CA PHE A 229 -7.59 -17.31 -7.91
C PHE A 229 -6.52 -17.53 -9.00
N LYS A 230 -6.62 -18.63 -9.75
CA LYS A 230 -5.72 -18.91 -10.89
C LYS A 230 -5.80 -17.80 -11.94
N LEU A 231 -7.01 -17.44 -12.35
CA LEU A 231 -7.23 -16.39 -13.35
C LEU A 231 -6.76 -15.01 -12.83
N SER A 232 -6.98 -14.74 -11.56
CA SER A 232 -6.53 -13.50 -10.91
C SER A 232 -5.00 -13.42 -10.83
N THR A 233 -4.35 -14.52 -10.45
CA THR A 233 -2.87 -14.60 -10.43
C THR A 233 -2.29 -14.41 -11.83
N GLN A 234 -2.89 -15.03 -12.86
CA GLN A 234 -2.47 -14.84 -14.24
C GLN A 234 -2.60 -13.39 -14.67
N ARG A 235 -3.72 -12.69 -14.32
CA ARG A 235 -3.89 -11.25 -14.61
C ARG A 235 -2.84 -10.38 -13.91
N LEU A 236 -2.56 -10.63 -12.64
CA LEU A 236 -1.49 -9.92 -11.94
C LEU A 236 -0.13 -10.14 -12.60
N PHE A 237 0.18 -11.38 -12.96
CA PHE A 237 1.41 -11.68 -13.68
C PHE A 237 1.50 -10.95 -15.02
N ASP A 238 0.42 -10.96 -15.82
CA ASP A 238 0.38 -10.26 -17.11
C ASP A 238 0.47 -8.74 -16.93
N PHE A 239 -0.13 -8.19 -15.89
CA PHE A 239 -0.02 -6.78 -15.52
C PHE A 239 1.44 -6.38 -15.27
N THR A 240 2.21 -7.24 -14.58
CA THR A 240 3.63 -6.95 -14.28
C THR A 240 4.54 -6.89 -15.52
N LYS A 241 4.14 -7.49 -16.66
CA LYS A 241 4.92 -7.44 -17.91
C LYS A 241 5.00 -6.04 -18.49
N ASN A 242 3.98 -5.22 -18.24
CA ASN A 242 3.86 -3.87 -18.79
C ASN A 242 4.06 -2.76 -17.74
N HIS A 243 4.31 -3.14 -16.48
CA HIS A 243 4.46 -2.20 -15.37
C HIS A 243 5.75 -2.46 -14.59
N LYS A 244 6.47 -1.38 -14.28
CA LYS A 244 7.65 -1.48 -13.40
C LYS A 244 7.18 -1.68 -11.97
N ILE A 245 7.40 -2.86 -11.41
CA ILE A 245 7.07 -3.17 -10.01
C ILE A 245 8.34 -3.09 -9.16
N LYS A 246 8.31 -2.28 -8.11
CA LYS A 246 9.40 -2.17 -7.13
C LYS A 246 9.21 -3.18 -6.00
N TYR A 247 8.01 -3.25 -5.44
CA TYR A 247 7.61 -4.19 -4.39
C TYR A 247 6.21 -4.72 -4.65
N ILE A 248 5.97 -5.97 -4.26
CA ILE A 248 4.63 -6.53 -4.09
C ILE A 248 4.42 -6.66 -2.60
N LEU A 249 3.37 -6.02 -2.08
CA LEU A 249 3.06 -5.96 -0.65
C LEU A 249 1.69 -6.56 -0.40
N GLY A 250 1.61 -7.53 0.49
CA GLY A 250 0.35 -8.02 1.04
C GLY A 250 0.06 -7.41 2.41
N ASN A 251 -0.96 -7.91 3.08
CA ASN A 251 -1.39 -7.34 4.36
C ASN A 251 -0.85 -8.07 5.59
N HIS A 252 -0.19 -9.23 5.43
CA HIS A 252 0.33 -10.01 6.54
C HIS A 252 1.75 -10.51 6.31
N ILE A 253 2.41 -10.91 7.40
CA ILE A 253 3.62 -11.73 7.39
C ILE A 253 3.35 -12.91 8.32
N GLU A 254 3.26 -14.12 7.77
CA GLU A 254 3.10 -15.35 8.50
C GLU A 254 4.29 -16.29 8.33
N MET A 255 5.11 -16.07 7.28
CA MET A 255 6.34 -16.83 7.05
C MET A 255 7.47 -16.36 7.97
N THR A 256 8.32 -17.28 8.36
CA THR A 256 9.58 -16.98 9.04
C THR A 256 10.69 -16.70 8.01
N LYS A 257 11.84 -16.18 8.46
CA LYS A 257 13.07 -16.08 7.65
C LYS A 257 13.58 -17.43 7.14
N ASN A 258 13.20 -18.53 7.81
CA ASN A 258 13.53 -19.87 7.36
C ASN A 258 12.57 -20.28 6.21
N ALA A 259 13.14 -20.55 5.05
CA ALA A 259 12.39 -20.89 3.85
C ALA A 259 11.38 -22.02 4.08
N GLY A 260 10.14 -21.80 3.65
CA GLY A 260 9.05 -22.78 3.75
C GLY A 260 8.48 -23.01 5.14
N LYS A 261 8.88 -22.21 6.13
CA LYS A 261 8.36 -22.30 7.50
C LYS A 261 7.50 -21.08 7.83
N ASP A 262 6.35 -21.33 8.42
CA ASP A 262 5.39 -20.34 8.88
C ASP A 262 5.22 -20.39 10.40
N TYR A 263 4.69 -19.30 10.95
CA TYR A 263 4.27 -19.25 12.36
C TYR A 263 2.92 -19.95 12.55
N ILE A 264 2.70 -20.48 13.74
CA ILE A 264 1.40 -21.02 14.13
C ILE A 264 0.37 -19.88 14.17
N THR A 265 -0.83 -20.11 13.60
CA THR A 265 -1.94 -19.15 13.64
C THR A 265 -2.26 -18.78 15.11
N GLY A 266 -2.51 -17.49 15.35
CA GLY A 266 -2.75 -16.97 16.70
C GLY A 266 -1.50 -16.57 17.47
N THR A 267 -0.29 -16.72 16.89
CA THR A 267 0.96 -16.32 17.54
C THR A 267 1.06 -14.79 17.64
N THR A 268 1.22 -14.28 18.86
CA THR A 268 1.37 -12.84 19.15
C THR A 268 2.82 -12.36 19.19
N TYR A 269 3.80 -13.25 19.03
CA TYR A 269 5.22 -12.92 19.01
C TYR A 269 5.93 -13.61 17.84
N GLN A 270 6.37 -12.81 16.86
CA GLN A 270 6.94 -13.29 15.60
C GLN A 270 8.27 -12.56 15.27
N PRO A 271 9.35 -12.72 16.09
CA PRO A 271 10.60 -11.95 15.95
C PRO A 271 11.42 -12.29 14.71
N GLU A 272 11.18 -13.45 14.11
CA GLU A 272 11.90 -13.94 12.92
C GLU A 272 11.00 -13.93 11.67
N GLU A 273 10.14 -12.93 11.55
CA GLU A 273 9.29 -12.76 10.36
C GLU A 273 10.13 -12.59 9.08
N GLN A 274 9.61 -13.15 7.99
CA GLN A 274 10.10 -12.85 6.64
C GLN A 274 9.95 -11.34 6.35
N ILE A 275 10.70 -10.83 5.38
CA ILE A 275 10.50 -9.45 4.91
C ILE A 275 9.12 -9.29 4.26
N LEU A 276 8.48 -8.13 4.49
CA LEU A 276 7.17 -7.83 3.91
C LEU A 276 7.16 -7.85 2.36
N PRO A 277 8.14 -7.25 1.65
CA PRO A 277 8.10 -7.20 0.20
C PRO A 277 8.37 -8.55 -0.46
N LEU A 278 7.43 -9.03 -1.25
CA LEU A 278 7.65 -10.07 -2.26
C LEU A 278 8.18 -9.45 -3.56
N LYS A 279 8.78 -10.29 -4.39
CA LYS A 279 9.38 -9.92 -5.68
C LYS A 279 8.58 -10.51 -6.84
N ILE A 280 8.75 -9.96 -8.04
CA ILE A 280 8.14 -10.50 -9.27
C ILE A 280 8.46 -11.99 -9.45
N ARG A 281 9.67 -12.43 -9.11
CA ARG A 281 10.04 -13.86 -9.19
C ARG A 281 9.14 -14.77 -8.34
N ASP A 282 8.68 -14.27 -7.18
CA ASP A 282 7.80 -15.04 -6.30
C ASP A 282 6.39 -15.14 -6.92
N LEU A 283 5.91 -14.07 -7.57
CA LEU A 283 4.66 -14.10 -8.35
C LEU A 283 4.75 -15.02 -9.57
N VAL A 284 5.89 -15.01 -10.27
CA VAL A 284 6.16 -15.97 -11.37
C VAL A 284 6.06 -17.41 -10.86
N GLN A 285 6.69 -17.69 -9.71
CA GLN A 285 6.66 -19.02 -9.08
C GLN A 285 5.23 -19.41 -8.71
N LEU A 286 4.45 -18.51 -8.09
CA LEU A 286 3.04 -18.76 -7.78
C LEU A 286 2.25 -19.09 -9.05
N ASN A 287 2.36 -18.27 -10.09
CA ASN A 287 1.64 -18.47 -11.34
C ASN A 287 1.99 -19.81 -12.02
N GLN A 288 3.27 -20.15 -12.09
CA GLN A 288 3.75 -21.43 -12.64
C GLN A 288 3.22 -22.64 -11.85
N SER A 289 3.19 -22.54 -10.51
CA SER A 289 2.65 -23.60 -9.66
C SER A 289 1.15 -23.77 -9.88
N LEU A 290 0.37 -22.71 -9.97
CA LEU A 290 -1.07 -22.78 -10.24
C LEU A 290 -1.36 -23.34 -11.64
N ILE A 291 -0.56 -23.01 -12.66
CA ILE A 291 -0.66 -23.62 -14.00
C ILE A 291 -0.38 -25.11 -13.93
N ARG A 292 0.69 -25.53 -13.26
CA ARG A 292 1.08 -26.94 -13.10
C ARG A 292 0.04 -27.75 -12.32
N LEU A 293 -0.51 -27.16 -11.25
CA LEU A 293 -1.56 -27.80 -10.44
C LEU A 293 -2.90 -27.93 -11.21
N GLY A 294 -3.13 -27.07 -12.20
CA GLY A 294 -4.30 -27.14 -13.08
C GLY A 294 -5.62 -27.05 -12.32
N ASN A 295 -6.47 -28.05 -12.43
CA ASN A 295 -7.77 -28.15 -11.75
C ASN A 295 -7.71 -29.04 -10.48
N ASN A 296 -6.53 -29.35 -9.99
CA ASN A 296 -6.32 -30.17 -8.81
C ASN A 296 -5.75 -29.30 -7.66
N PRO A 297 -6.59 -28.61 -6.86
CA PRO A 297 -6.14 -27.77 -5.77
C PRO A 297 -5.37 -28.62 -4.74
N LYS A 298 -4.15 -28.21 -4.44
CA LYS A 298 -3.29 -28.90 -3.49
C LYS A 298 -2.44 -27.90 -2.73
N LYS A 299 -2.28 -28.14 -1.41
CA LYS A 299 -1.34 -27.39 -0.60
C LYS A 299 0.07 -27.59 -1.13
N GLU A 300 0.79 -26.47 -1.33
CA GLU A 300 2.19 -26.48 -1.77
C GLU A 300 2.99 -25.43 -1.02
N ILE A 301 4.13 -25.83 -0.45
CA ILE A 301 5.00 -24.98 0.36
C ILE A 301 6.11 -24.44 -0.52
N HIS A 302 6.23 -23.12 -0.57
CA HIS A 302 7.33 -22.37 -1.19
C HIS A 302 8.18 -21.65 -0.15
N ASN A 303 9.32 -21.11 -0.56
CA ASN A 303 10.23 -20.44 0.36
C ASN A 303 9.57 -19.25 1.07
N ASN A 304 8.77 -18.46 0.35
CA ASN A 304 8.23 -17.19 0.84
C ASN A 304 6.71 -17.18 1.00
N PHE A 305 6.00 -18.24 0.59
CA PHE A 305 4.55 -18.35 0.71
C PHE A 305 4.09 -19.81 0.66
N ILE A 306 2.85 -20.06 1.00
CA ILE A 306 2.23 -21.37 0.96
C ILE A 306 0.92 -21.28 0.16
N ILE A 307 0.77 -22.04 -0.91
CA ILE A 307 -0.51 -22.22 -1.59
C ILE A 307 -1.40 -23.05 -0.67
N TYR A 308 -2.54 -22.54 -0.25
CA TYR A 308 -3.40 -23.14 0.76
C TYR A 308 -4.87 -23.14 0.31
N PRO A 309 -5.30 -24.10 -0.55
CA PRO A 309 -6.71 -24.25 -0.91
C PRO A 309 -7.52 -24.67 0.31
N LYS A 310 -8.71 -24.06 0.45
CA LYS A 310 -9.71 -24.39 1.48
C LYS A 310 -10.81 -25.27 0.91
#